data_271cbb2775ca74ab0fd38999c8a53787
#
_entry.id   271cbb2775ca74ab0fd38999c8a53787
#
_cell.length_a   1.000
_cell.length_b   1.000
_cell.length_c   1.000
_cell.angle_alpha   90.00
_cell.angle_beta   90.00
_cell.angle_gamma   90.00
#
_symmetry.space_group_name_H-M   'P 1'
#
loop_
_entity.id
_entity.type
_entity.pdbx_description
1 polymer ?
#
loop_
_entity_poly.entity_id
_entity_poly.type
_entity_poly.pdbx_seq_one_letter_code
_entity_poly.pdbx_strand_id
1 'polypeptide(L)'
;MHNETSKRKIPIFPEITSSKDLIAYLDSSERLNKRKYLYHYTTIRNAIAIFKSGTWHLGNPRDMNDVVEYRNGDQQRWNNIFFASFMAENKESIAMWSMYSQPWKDGVKIAIPMSTMKEWLKGIDEILEVSPTNYELTGKSIPVNERNTIHISSVAYSNTASCDSSGDSETLMWSNQKNTKIPNCQQLSELTGYIKDNAWDYEKEVRLKAEFENTFGYSRVAVKIPNSILNEITISSGPLFEGDLLQRMEYELNRSFHTDQSFFAG
;
A
#
# COMPACT_ATOMS: atom_id res chain seq x y z
N MET A 1 -40.68 -27.43 -15.45
CA MET A 1 -39.92 -26.51 -14.59
C MET A 1 -38.45 -26.61 -15.02
N HIS A 2 -38.02 -25.67 -15.85
CA HIS A 2 -36.61 -25.61 -16.31
C HIS A 2 -35.83 -24.79 -15.32
N ASN A 3 -34.86 -25.45 -14.65
CA ASN A 3 -33.82 -24.78 -13.85
C ASN A 3 -32.87 -24.07 -14.80
N GLU A 4 -33.01 -22.78 -14.98
CA GLU A 4 -31.98 -21.93 -15.53
C GLU A 4 -30.85 -21.83 -14.50
N THR A 5 -29.81 -22.63 -14.68
CA THR A 5 -28.53 -22.44 -13.99
C THR A 5 -27.94 -21.12 -14.50
N SER A 6 -28.04 -20.10 -13.67
CA SER A 6 -27.36 -18.83 -13.85
C SER A 6 -25.86 -19.07 -14.12
N LYS A 7 -25.46 -19.05 -15.38
CA LYS A 7 -24.05 -19.04 -15.76
C LYS A 7 -23.43 -17.78 -15.14
N ARG A 8 -22.63 -17.95 -14.07
CA ARG A 8 -21.78 -16.89 -13.56
C ARG A 8 -20.97 -16.34 -14.74
N LYS A 9 -21.24 -15.12 -15.16
CA LYS A 9 -20.38 -14.41 -16.11
C LYS A 9 -18.99 -14.34 -15.50
N ILE A 10 -18.03 -15.06 -16.09
CA ILE A 10 -16.61 -14.90 -15.79
C ILE A 10 -16.29 -13.44 -16.12
N PRO A 11 -15.72 -12.65 -15.20
CA PRO A 11 -15.36 -11.28 -15.52
C PRO A 11 -14.41 -11.29 -16.72
N ILE A 12 -14.81 -10.64 -17.79
CA ILE A 12 -13.93 -10.41 -18.93
C ILE A 12 -12.93 -9.35 -18.46
N PHE A 13 -11.69 -9.75 -18.23
CA PHE A 13 -10.62 -8.81 -17.93
C PHE A 13 -10.36 -7.97 -19.17
N PRO A 14 -10.16 -6.63 -19.03
CA PRO A 14 -9.78 -5.80 -20.15
C PRO A 14 -8.48 -6.34 -20.77
N GLU A 15 -8.39 -6.27 -22.06
CA GLU A 15 -7.14 -6.58 -22.75
C GLU A 15 -6.12 -5.50 -22.38
N ILE A 16 -5.00 -5.92 -21.79
CA ILE A 16 -3.94 -5.01 -21.35
C ILE A 16 -2.81 -5.14 -22.35
N THR A 17 -2.59 -4.10 -23.12
CA THR A 17 -1.61 -4.05 -24.22
C THR A 17 -0.53 -2.99 -24.02
N SER A 18 -0.70 -2.10 -23.03
CA SER A 18 0.24 -1.03 -22.73
C SER A 18 0.41 -0.80 -21.23
N SER A 19 1.47 -0.07 -20.85
CA SER A 19 1.68 0.39 -19.47
C SER A 19 0.51 1.21 -18.95
N LYS A 20 -0.07 2.07 -19.80
CA LYS A 20 -1.24 2.90 -19.44
C LYS A 20 -2.46 2.06 -19.10
N ASP A 21 -2.74 1.00 -19.89
CA ASP A 21 -3.85 0.09 -19.62
C ASP A 21 -3.62 -0.65 -18.30
N LEU A 22 -2.37 -1.07 -18.03
CA LEU A 22 -2.03 -1.73 -16.79
C LEU A 22 -2.21 -0.78 -15.59
N ILE A 23 -1.70 0.44 -15.66
CA ILE A 23 -1.86 1.44 -14.61
C ILE A 23 -3.35 1.70 -14.34
N ALA A 24 -4.13 1.97 -15.39
CA ALA A 24 -5.57 2.18 -15.27
C ALA A 24 -6.29 0.98 -14.62
N TYR A 25 -5.86 -0.24 -14.94
CA TYR A 25 -6.39 -1.44 -14.32
C TYR A 25 -6.01 -1.56 -12.83
N LEU A 26 -4.75 -1.27 -12.48
CA LEU A 26 -4.26 -1.35 -11.09
C LEU A 26 -4.89 -0.27 -10.19
N ASP A 27 -5.16 0.90 -10.73
CA ASP A 27 -5.80 2.02 -10.05
C ASP A 27 -7.35 1.90 -10.07
N SER A 28 -7.89 0.94 -10.81
CA SER A 28 -9.33 0.84 -11.02
C SER A 28 -10.09 0.63 -9.70
N SER A 29 -11.11 1.43 -9.51
CA SER A 29 -12.02 1.30 -8.36
C SER A 29 -12.72 -0.05 -8.33
N GLU A 30 -12.98 -0.68 -9.48
CA GLU A 30 -13.60 -2.00 -9.58
C GLU A 30 -12.74 -3.08 -8.91
N ARG A 31 -11.42 -3.07 -9.16
CA ARG A 31 -10.48 -4.00 -8.54
C ARG A 31 -10.39 -3.78 -7.04
N LEU A 32 -10.25 -2.52 -6.62
CA LEU A 32 -10.14 -2.13 -5.22
C LEU A 32 -11.45 -2.34 -4.45
N ASN A 33 -12.61 -2.16 -5.09
CA ASN A 33 -13.92 -2.37 -4.47
C ASN A 33 -14.22 -3.82 -4.06
N LYS A 34 -13.52 -4.79 -4.63
CA LYS A 34 -13.62 -6.20 -4.22
C LYS A 34 -12.99 -6.46 -2.85
N ARG A 35 -12.22 -5.52 -2.32
CA ARG A 35 -11.55 -5.60 -1.03
C ARG A 35 -12.43 -4.97 0.04
N LYS A 36 -12.60 -5.66 1.17
CA LYS A 36 -13.36 -5.12 2.31
C LYS A 36 -12.49 -4.24 3.18
N TYR A 37 -11.26 -4.64 3.41
CA TYR A 37 -10.28 -3.98 4.26
C TYR A 37 -8.93 -3.92 3.58
N LEU A 38 -8.12 -2.96 4.03
CA LEU A 38 -6.68 -2.90 3.83
C LEU A 38 -5.98 -3.09 5.17
N TYR A 39 -4.93 -3.91 5.19
CA TYR A 39 -4.22 -4.28 6.39
C TYR A 39 -2.79 -3.77 6.35
N HIS A 40 -2.34 -3.15 7.44
CA HIS A 40 -0.96 -2.69 7.59
C HIS A 40 -0.33 -3.37 8.80
N TYR A 41 0.68 -4.19 8.55
CA TYR A 41 1.44 -4.87 9.60
C TYR A 41 2.55 -3.96 10.10
N THR A 42 2.63 -3.78 11.41
CA THR A 42 3.58 -2.85 12.03
C THR A 42 3.79 -3.20 13.51
N THR A 43 4.43 -2.31 14.26
CA THR A 43 4.59 -2.42 15.72
C THR A 43 3.58 -1.53 16.44
N ILE A 44 3.27 -1.87 17.69
CA ILE A 44 2.40 -1.04 18.53
C ILE A 44 2.95 0.38 18.69
N ARG A 45 4.26 0.56 18.74
CA ARG A 45 4.91 1.87 18.80
C ARG A 45 4.53 2.73 17.59
N ASN A 46 4.62 2.16 16.38
CA ASN A 46 4.27 2.87 15.16
C ASN A 46 2.76 3.14 15.07
N ALA A 47 1.93 2.18 15.48
CA ALA A 47 0.49 2.38 15.55
C ALA A 47 0.14 3.55 16.48
N ILE A 48 0.69 3.59 17.71
CA ILE A 48 0.52 4.69 18.64
C ILE A 48 0.97 6.02 18.02
N ALA A 49 2.10 6.05 17.33
CA ALA A 49 2.58 7.27 16.65
C ALA A 49 1.60 7.78 15.60
N ILE A 50 1.02 6.89 14.77
CA ILE A 50 -0.01 7.23 13.79
C ILE A 50 -1.22 7.86 14.48
N PHE A 51 -1.73 7.24 15.54
CA PHE A 51 -2.91 7.72 16.26
C PHE A 51 -2.66 9.01 17.04
N LYS A 52 -1.47 9.19 17.62
CA LYS A 52 -1.09 10.42 18.35
C LYS A 52 -0.91 11.61 17.41
N SER A 53 -0.23 11.39 16.30
CA SER A 53 0.03 12.46 15.32
C SER A 53 -1.18 12.78 14.45
N GLY A 54 -2.10 11.84 14.28
CA GLY A 54 -3.17 11.94 13.30
C GLY A 54 -2.63 12.01 11.86
N THR A 55 -1.47 11.39 11.59
CA THR A 55 -0.85 11.41 10.26
C THR A 55 -0.38 10.01 9.86
N TRP A 56 -0.44 9.74 8.56
CA TRP A 56 0.14 8.54 7.95
C TRP A 56 1.35 8.93 7.13
N HIS A 57 2.49 8.33 7.45
CA HIS A 57 3.73 8.59 6.73
C HIS A 57 3.84 7.69 5.50
N LEU A 58 4.29 8.27 4.39
CA LEU A 58 4.63 7.59 3.16
C LEU A 58 6.15 7.64 2.98
N GLY A 59 6.79 6.49 2.82
CA GLY A 59 8.23 6.38 2.64
C GLY A 59 8.63 6.45 1.18
N ASN A 60 9.86 6.90 0.92
CA ASN A 60 10.45 6.78 -0.40
C ASN A 60 10.89 5.32 -0.64
N PRO A 61 10.73 4.77 -1.83
CA PRO A 61 11.13 3.39 -2.16
C PRO A 61 12.57 3.04 -1.88
N ARG A 62 13.48 4.03 -1.85
CA ARG A 62 14.90 3.81 -1.48
C ARG A 62 15.09 3.23 -0.09
N ASP A 63 14.13 3.47 0.80
CA ASP A 63 14.19 3.05 2.21
C ASP A 63 13.42 1.73 2.44
N MET A 64 12.97 1.06 1.37
CA MET A 64 12.16 -0.16 1.46
C MET A 64 12.98 -1.45 1.38
N ASN A 65 12.36 -2.56 1.80
CA ASN A 65 13.00 -3.87 1.87
C ASN A 65 13.32 -4.46 0.49
N ASP A 66 12.55 -4.12 -0.54
CA ASP A 66 12.79 -4.61 -1.90
C ASP A 66 13.78 -3.73 -2.66
N VAL A 67 15.06 -4.02 -2.44
CA VAL A 67 16.15 -3.33 -3.14
C VAL A 67 16.14 -3.61 -4.65
N VAL A 68 15.59 -4.76 -5.06
CA VAL A 68 15.53 -5.17 -6.47
C VAL A 68 14.49 -4.32 -7.20
N GLU A 69 13.33 -4.09 -6.60
CA GLU A 69 12.32 -3.19 -7.16
C GLU A 69 12.90 -1.79 -7.41
N TYR A 70 13.60 -1.23 -6.42
CA TYR A 70 14.21 0.09 -6.54
C TYR A 70 15.28 0.13 -7.65
N ARG A 71 16.13 -0.90 -7.78
CA ARG A 71 17.20 -0.94 -8.79
C ARG A 71 16.69 -1.08 -10.21
N ASN A 72 15.59 -1.79 -10.39
CA ASN A 72 15.02 -2.09 -11.71
C ASN A 72 14.07 -1.01 -12.22
N GLY A 73 13.63 -0.09 -11.37
CA GLY A 73 12.76 1.02 -11.74
C GLY A 73 13.53 2.24 -12.28
N ASP A 74 12.79 3.22 -12.76
CA ASP A 74 13.33 4.51 -13.16
C ASP A 74 13.81 5.31 -11.93
N GLN A 75 15.13 5.49 -11.83
CA GLN A 75 15.77 6.15 -10.70
C GLN A 75 15.32 7.61 -10.50
N GLN A 76 15.03 8.33 -11.59
CA GLN A 76 14.52 9.71 -11.50
C GLN A 76 13.09 9.70 -10.95
N ARG A 77 12.27 8.80 -11.47
CA ARG A 77 10.87 8.67 -11.04
C ARG A 77 10.76 8.23 -9.59
N TRP A 78 11.64 7.35 -9.12
CA TRP A 78 11.66 6.95 -7.71
C TRP A 78 11.86 8.10 -6.73
N ASN A 79 12.57 9.16 -7.13
CA ASN A 79 12.76 10.32 -6.28
C ASN A 79 11.47 11.12 -6.03
N ASN A 80 10.45 10.90 -6.86
CA ASN A 80 9.20 11.64 -6.86
C ASN A 80 8.02 10.81 -6.34
N ILE A 81 8.27 9.54 -5.94
CA ILE A 81 7.22 8.61 -5.49
C ILE A 81 7.42 8.31 -4.01
N PHE A 82 6.32 8.37 -3.28
CA PHE A 82 6.25 7.99 -1.87
C PHE A 82 5.03 7.12 -1.65
N PHE A 83 5.16 6.06 -0.86
CA PHE A 83 4.00 5.22 -0.60
C PHE A 83 4.01 4.55 0.78
N ALA A 84 2.83 4.16 1.19
CA ALA A 84 2.60 3.24 2.29
C ALA A 84 1.96 1.97 1.74
N SER A 85 2.48 0.83 2.16
CA SER A 85 2.04 -0.50 1.69
C SER A 85 0.99 -1.08 2.62
N PHE A 86 -0.04 -1.67 2.01
CA PHE A 86 -1.11 -2.39 2.68
C PHE A 86 -1.26 -3.76 2.03
N MET A 87 -1.66 -4.74 2.81
CA MET A 87 -2.11 -6.04 2.31
C MET A 87 -3.62 -5.99 2.04
N ALA A 88 -4.06 -6.51 0.90
CA ALA A 88 -5.47 -6.46 0.50
C ALA A 88 -6.26 -7.75 0.82
N GLU A 89 -5.65 -8.74 1.44
CA GLU A 89 -6.29 -10.02 1.78
C GLU A 89 -6.51 -10.16 3.28
N ASN A 90 -7.67 -10.74 3.64
CA ASN A 90 -8.03 -10.99 5.04
C ASN A 90 -7.29 -12.19 5.65
N LYS A 91 -6.59 -12.98 4.83
CA LYS A 91 -5.83 -14.12 5.31
C LYS A 91 -4.57 -13.66 6.03
N GLU A 92 -4.45 -13.98 7.30
CA GLU A 92 -3.23 -13.68 8.03
C GLU A 92 -2.02 -14.40 7.43
N SER A 93 -0.89 -13.70 7.41
CA SER A 93 0.34 -14.17 6.80
C SER A 93 1.47 -14.15 7.84
N ILE A 94 2.02 -15.33 8.14
CA ILE A 94 3.21 -15.44 9.02
C ILE A 94 4.37 -14.64 8.43
N ALA A 95 4.53 -14.61 7.10
CA ALA A 95 5.56 -13.83 6.44
C ALA A 95 5.39 -12.33 6.72
N MET A 96 4.16 -11.81 6.64
CA MET A 96 3.88 -10.41 6.96
C MET A 96 4.19 -10.07 8.43
N TRP A 97 3.80 -10.94 9.36
CA TRP A 97 4.16 -10.77 10.77
C TRP A 97 5.67 -10.78 10.98
N SER A 98 6.38 -11.71 10.33
CA SER A 98 7.83 -11.84 10.45
C SER A 98 8.59 -10.65 9.91
N MET A 99 8.13 -10.07 8.81
CA MET A 99 8.86 -9.00 8.12
C MET A 99 8.55 -7.61 8.63
N TYR A 100 7.28 -7.36 9.00
CA TYR A 100 6.80 -5.99 9.24
C TYR A 100 6.44 -5.69 10.69
N SER A 101 6.48 -6.68 11.59
CA SER A 101 6.06 -6.55 12.99
C SER A 101 7.18 -6.81 13.99
N GLN A 102 8.41 -6.54 13.61
CA GLN A 102 9.56 -6.73 14.52
C GLN A 102 9.70 -5.59 15.54
N PRO A 103 9.95 -5.88 16.82
CA PRO A 103 10.00 -7.23 17.41
C PRO A 103 8.60 -7.85 17.52
N TRP A 104 8.47 -9.15 17.32
CA TRP A 104 7.17 -9.86 17.24
C TRP A 104 6.26 -9.66 18.45
N LYS A 105 6.84 -9.50 19.62
CA LYS A 105 6.10 -9.21 20.86
C LYS A 105 5.38 -7.86 20.87
N ASP A 106 5.72 -6.99 19.95
CA ASP A 106 5.12 -5.66 19.76
C ASP A 106 4.33 -5.57 18.44
N GLY A 107 4.19 -6.70 17.73
CA GLY A 107 3.54 -6.75 16.43
C GLY A 107 2.04 -6.50 16.50
N VAL A 108 1.56 -5.59 15.64
CA VAL A 108 0.13 -5.28 15.48
C VAL A 108 -0.23 -5.19 14.00
N LYS A 109 -1.51 -5.39 13.72
CA LYS A 109 -2.09 -5.22 12.39
C LYS A 109 -3.18 -4.17 12.46
N ILE A 110 -3.01 -3.10 11.70
CA ILE A 110 -4.01 -2.04 11.51
C ILE A 110 -4.91 -2.44 10.35
N ALA A 111 -6.22 -2.37 10.53
CA ALA A 111 -7.20 -2.64 9.47
C ALA A 111 -8.03 -1.38 9.20
N ILE A 112 -8.09 -0.98 7.92
CA ILE A 112 -8.85 0.17 7.44
C ILE A 112 -9.92 -0.35 6.48
N PRO A 113 -11.23 -0.09 6.72
CA PRO A 113 -12.26 -0.43 5.75
C PRO A 113 -11.99 0.25 4.41
N MET A 114 -12.23 -0.43 3.30
CA MET A 114 -11.99 0.14 1.97
C MET A 114 -12.87 1.37 1.69
N SER A 115 -14.10 1.39 2.22
CA SER A 115 -14.98 2.58 2.16
C SER A 115 -14.34 3.78 2.84
N THR A 116 -13.82 3.57 4.04
CA THR A 116 -13.15 4.57 4.86
C THR A 116 -11.87 5.08 4.19
N MET A 117 -11.06 4.16 3.62
CA MET A 117 -9.89 4.54 2.83
C MET A 117 -10.25 5.45 1.64
N LYS A 118 -11.34 5.15 0.93
CA LYS A 118 -11.81 5.97 -0.20
C LYS A 118 -12.34 7.33 0.22
N GLU A 119 -13.04 7.39 1.35
CA GLU A 119 -13.50 8.64 1.93
C GLU A 119 -12.31 9.52 2.34
N TRP A 120 -11.35 8.92 3.01
CA TRP A 120 -10.12 9.61 3.38
C TRP A 120 -9.39 10.20 2.17
N LEU A 121 -9.17 9.39 1.12
CA LEU A 121 -8.50 9.85 -0.10
C LEU A 121 -9.16 11.08 -0.75
N LYS A 122 -10.50 11.13 -0.77
CA LYS A 122 -11.24 12.27 -1.33
C LYS A 122 -11.05 13.56 -0.55
N GLY A 123 -10.72 13.45 0.73
CA GLY A 123 -10.50 14.60 1.62
C GLY A 123 -9.05 15.05 1.73
N ILE A 124 -8.10 14.39 1.05
CA ILE A 124 -6.70 14.80 1.07
C ILE A 124 -6.47 15.90 0.04
N ASP A 125 -6.28 17.11 0.51
CA ASP A 125 -6.02 18.32 -0.29
C ASP A 125 -4.56 18.78 -0.20
N GLU A 126 -3.81 18.29 0.78
CA GLU A 126 -2.39 18.58 0.98
C GLU A 126 -1.58 17.38 1.43
N ILE A 127 -0.32 17.36 1.04
CA ILE A 127 0.68 16.38 1.49
C ILE A 127 1.69 17.13 2.35
N LEU A 128 1.96 16.60 3.55
CA LEU A 128 2.78 17.25 4.55
C LEU A 128 4.25 16.90 4.35
N GLU A 129 5.12 17.87 4.48
CA GLU A 129 6.55 17.68 4.46
C GLU A 129 7.04 17.10 5.79
N VAL A 130 7.86 16.05 5.71
CA VAL A 130 8.50 15.40 6.87
C VAL A 130 9.99 15.67 6.83
N SER A 131 10.55 16.11 7.96
CA SER A 131 11.98 16.37 8.13
C SER A 131 12.78 15.08 7.94
N PRO A 132 13.84 15.08 7.13
CA PRO A 132 14.68 13.90 6.92
C PRO A 132 15.54 13.55 8.13
N THR A 133 15.71 14.46 9.10
CA THR A 133 16.61 14.26 10.24
C THR A 133 15.92 13.66 11.46
N ASN A 134 14.73 14.13 11.80
CA ASN A 134 13.99 13.69 13.00
C ASN A 134 12.63 13.06 12.71
N TYR A 135 12.24 13.00 11.43
CA TYR A 135 10.94 12.46 10.97
C TYR A 135 9.71 13.20 11.54
N GLU A 136 9.87 14.45 11.95
CA GLU A 136 8.78 15.32 12.40
C GLU A 136 8.22 16.15 11.24
N LEU A 137 6.99 16.62 11.38
CA LEU A 137 6.39 17.53 10.41
C LEU A 137 7.11 18.87 10.44
N THR A 138 7.47 19.40 9.27
CA THR A 138 8.15 20.70 9.16
C THR A 138 7.20 21.90 9.26
N GLY A 139 5.88 21.64 9.22
CA GLY A 139 4.85 22.67 9.13
C GLY A 139 4.59 23.17 7.71
N LYS A 140 5.30 22.64 6.71
CA LYS A 140 5.04 22.91 5.30
C LYS A 140 4.17 21.83 4.68
N SER A 141 3.42 22.22 3.66
CA SER A 141 2.60 21.30 2.89
C SER A 141 2.69 21.58 1.38
N ILE A 142 2.33 20.57 0.61
CA ILE A 142 2.31 20.58 -0.84
C ILE A 142 0.87 20.31 -1.26
N PRO A 143 0.23 21.21 -2.05
CA PRO A 143 -1.15 21.01 -2.45
C PRO A 143 -1.28 19.81 -3.40
N VAL A 144 -2.33 19.03 -3.20
CA VAL A 144 -2.74 17.97 -4.14
C VAL A 144 -3.42 18.63 -5.35
N ASN A 145 -2.94 18.31 -6.54
CA ASN A 145 -3.42 18.84 -7.82
C ASN A 145 -3.01 17.89 -8.97
N GLU A 146 -3.15 18.32 -10.21
CA GLU A 146 -2.77 17.51 -11.39
C GLU A 146 -1.27 17.14 -11.46
N ARG A 147 -0.39 17.89 -10.79
CA ARG A 147 1.07 17.69 -10.77
C ARG A 147 1.56 16.92 -9.55
N ASN A 148 0.82 17.05 -8.45
CA ASN A 148 1.11 16.40 -7.18
C ASN A 148 -0.09 15.58 -6.77
N THR A 149 -0.05 14.29 -7.04
CA THR A 149 -1.21 13.40 -6.88
C THR A 149 -1.07 12.51 -5.67
N ILE A 150 -2.21 12.10 -5.14
CA ILE A 150 -2.31 11.01 -4.18
C ILE A 150 -3.44 10.07 -4.59
N HIS A 151 -3.14 8.80 -4.62
CA HIS A 151 -4.11 7.79 -5.02
C HIS A 151 -3.77 6.43 -4.39
N ILE A 152 -4.64 5.47 -4.60
CA ILE A 152 -4.44 4.10 -4.18
C ILE A 152 -4.34 3.20 -5.41
N SER A 153 -3.34 2.32 -5.43
CA SER A 153 -3.12 1.38 -6.52
C SER A 153 -2.82 -0.02 -6.03
N SER A 154 -3.22 -1.03 -6.78
CA SER A 154 -2.74 -2.40 -6.57
C SER A 154 -1.37 -2.57 -7.21
N VAL A 155 -0.58 -3.52 -6.69
CA VAL A 155 0.69 -3.92 -7.28
C VAL A 155 0.48 -5.12 -8.21
N ALA A 156 1.16 -5.12 -9.36
CA ALA A 156 1.31 -6.27 -10.22
C ALA A 156 2.61 -7.00 -9.87
N TYR A 157 2.59 -8.33 -9.96
CA TYR A 157 3.75 -9.17 -9.67
C TYR A 157 4.25 -9.82 -10.95
N SER A 158 5.57 -9.77 -11.18
CA SER A 158 6.21 -10.27 -12.38
C SER A 158 7.48 -11.06 -12.05
N ASN A 159 7.78 -12.08 -12.84
CA ASN A 159 9.05 -12.81 -12.76
C ASN A 159 10.24 -11.99 -13.33
N THR A 160 9.94 -11.02 -14.17
CA THR A 160 10.91 -10.11 -14.79
C THR A 160 10.38 -8.69 -14.69
N ALA A 161 10.86 -7.97 -13.68
CA ALA A 161 10.54 -6.55 -13.48
C ALA A 161 11.62 -5.63 -14.06
N SER A 162 12.63 -6.18 -14.74
CA SER A 162 13.75 -5.45 -15.34
C SER A 162 13.71 -5.48 -16.86
N CYS A 163 14.14 -4.41 -17.47
CA CYS A 163 14.43 -4.32 -18.87
C CYS A 163 15.86 -4.80 -19.12
N ASP A 164 16.06 -5.76 -19.99
CA ASP A 164 17.40 -6.08 -20.43
C ASP A 164 17.92 -5.05 -21.47
N SER A 165 19.19 -5.10 -21.76
CA SER A 165 19.84 -4.21 -22.72
C SER A 165 19.42 -4.43 -24.18
N SER A 166 18.67 -5.50 -24.48
CA SER A 166 18.15 -5.82 -25.81
C SER A 166 16.87 -5.06 -26.12
N GLY A 167 16.16 -4.57 -25.11
CA GLY A 167 14.90 -3.86 -25.28
C GLY A 167 13.73 -4.76 -25.70
N ASP A 168 13.89 -6.08 -25.53
CA ASP A 168 12.85 -7.03 -25.86
C ASP A 168 11.62 -6.91 -24.95
N SER A 169 10.47 -7.27 -25.47
CA SER A 169 9.22 -7.21 -24.73
C SER A 169 9.21 -8.20 -23.58
N GLU A 170 8.99 -7.73 -22.37
CA GLU A 170 8.85 -8.58 -21.19
C GLU A 170 7.40 -9.02 -20.98
N THR A 171 7.28 -10.23 -20.44
CA THR A 171 5.97 -10.78 -20.10
C THR A 171 5.71 -10.56 -18.62
N LEU A 172 4.73 -9.72 -18.31
CA LEU A 172 4.26 -9.52 -16.94
C LEU A 172 3.27 -10.60 -16.57
N MET A 173 3.54 -11.28 -15.46
CA MET A 173 2.65 -12.28 -14.88
C MET A 173 2.20 -11.80 -13.51
N TRP A 174 0.91 -11.64 -13.31
CA TRP A 174 0.35 -11.45 -11.97
C TRP A 174 -0.64 -12.55 -11.61
N SER A 175 -0.77 -12.80 -10.33
CA SER A 175 -1.57 -13.92 -9.81
C SER A 175 -2.98 -13.94 -10.44
N ASN A 176 -3.34 -15.08 -11.03
CA ASN A 176 -4.62 -15.39 -11.65
C ASN A 176 -4.94 -14.66 -12.95
N GLN A 177 -3.94 -14.17 -13.71
CA GLN A 177 -4.19 -13.47 -14.96
C GLN A 177 -3.31 -13.93 -16.12
N LYS A 178 -3.75 -13.60 -17.33
CA LYS A 178 -2.99 -13.85 -18.55
C LYS A 178 -1.70 -13.06 -18.55
N ASN A 179 -0.68 -13.62 -19.17
CA ASN A 179 0.56 -12.92 -19.44
C ASN A 179 0.28 -11.70 -20.30
N THR A 180 0.81 -10.56 -19.89
CA THR A 180 0.76 -9.32 -20.66
C THR A 180 2.17 -8.99 -21.13
N LYS A 181 2.32 -8.70 -22.42
CA LYS A 181 3.59 -8.25 -22.99
C LYS A 181 3.60 -6.73 -23.02
N ILE A 182 4.58 -6.14 -22.37
CA ILE A 182 4.85 -4.71 -22.44
C ILE A 182 5.99 -4.50 -23.45
N PRO A 183 5.77 -3.77 -24.54
CA PRO A 183 6.59 -3.90 -25.72
C PRO A 183 7.97 -3.23 -25.68
N ASN A 184 8.32 -2.46 -24.66
CA ASN A 184 9.66 -1.84 -24.57
C ASN A 184 10.00 -1.31 -23.18
N CYS A 185 11.29 -0.99 -22.95
CA CYS A 185 11.81 -0.46 -21.69
C CYS A 185 11.18 0.86 -21.25
N GLN A 186 10.81 1.73 -22.18
CA GLN A 186 10.16 3.00 -21.84
C GLN A 186 8.80 2.77 -21.18
N GLN A 187 8.03 1.80 -21.68
CA GLN A 187 6.77 1.44 -21.06
C GLN A 187 6.95 0.77 -19.69
N LEU A 188 8.01 0.00 -19.49
CA LEU A 188 8.34 -0.58 -18.19
C LEU A 188 8.74 0.50 -17.18
N SER A 189 9.47 1.54 -17.58
CA SER A 189 9.80 2.66 -16.71
C SER A 189 8.57 3.42 -16.22
N GLU A 190 7.51 3.50 -17.04
CA GLU A 190 6.23 4.08 -16.65
C GLU A 190 5.53 3.28 -15.51
N LEU A 191 5.86 2.01 -15.39
CA LEU A 191 5.32 1.11 -14.36
C LEU A 191 6.08 1.17 -13.02
N THR A 192 7.04 2.08 -12.89
CA THR A 192 7.78 2.30 -11.63
C THR A 192 6.80 2.54 -10.47
N GLY A 193 6.91 1.72 -9.42
CA GLY A 193 5.98 1.75 -8.28
C GLY A 193 4.66 0.99 -8.48
N TYR A 194 4.49 0.29 -9.61
CA TYR A 194 3.31 -0.54 -9.90
C TYR A 194 3.64 -2.04 -10.04
N ILE A 195 4.92 -2.37 -10.21
CA ILE A 195 5.38 -3.75 -10.40
C ILE A 195 6.34 -4.13 -9.28
N LYS A 196 6.23 -5.38 -8.81
CA LYS A 196 7.11 -5.98 -7.84
C LYS A 196 7.48 -7.40 -8.29
N ASP A 197 8.62 -7.92 -7.83
CA ASP A 197 9.02 -9.30 -8.13
C ASP A 197 7.98 -10.29 -7.59
N ASN A 198 7.77 -11.39 -8.32
CA ASN A 198 6.78 -12.41 -7.98
C ASN A 198 7.07 -13.13 -6.65
N ALA A 199 8.31 -13.09 -6.16
CA ALA A 199 8.66 -13.59 -4.83
C ALA A 199 7.89 -12.88 -3.70
N TRP A 200 7.40 -11.65 -3.95
CA TRP A 200 6.62 -10.84 -3.02
C TRP A 200 5.10 -10.98 -3.18
N ASP A 201 4.61 -11.86 -4.06
CA ASP A 201 3.17 -11.99 -4.35
C ASP A 201 2.33 -12.31 -3.11
N TYR A 202 2.91 -12.91 -2.07
CA TYR A 202 2.23 -13.17 -0.80
C TYR A 202 1.76 -11.91 -0.07
N GLU A 203 2.32 -10.74 -0.37
CA GLU A 203 1.91 -9.47 0.23
C GLU A 203 0.55 -8.99 -0.29
N LYS A 204 0.15 -9.38 -1.51
CA LYS A 204 -1.08 -8.90 -2.17
C LYS A 204 -1.24 -7.39 -2.00
N GLU A 205 -0.17 -6.69 -2.32
CA GLU A 205 0.07 -5.29 -1.95
C GLU A 205 -0.90 -4.34 -2.65
N VAL A 206 -1.35 -3.36 -1.87
CA VAL A 206 -2.03 -2.15 -2.32
C VAL A 206 -1.26 -0.97 -1.73
N ARG A 207 -0.96 0.03 -2.53
CA ARG A 207 -0.18 1.22 -2.14
C ARG A 207 -1.07 2.45 -2.05
N LEU A 208 -0.99 3.16 -0.93
CA LEU A 208 -1.34 4.57 -0.87
C LEU A 208 -0.12 5.34 -1.38
N LYS A 209 -0.23 5.95 -2.55
CA LYS A 209 0.89 6.47 -3.31
C LYS A 209 0.74 7.96 -3.56
N ALA A 210 1.78 8.73 -3.24
CA ALA A 210 1.93 10.13 -3.60
C ALA A 210 2.98 10.24 -4.71
N GLU A 211 2.66 10.96 -5.77
CA GLU A 211 3.56 11.28 -6.89
C GLU A 211 3.68 12.79 -7.06
N PHE A 212 4.91 13.26 -7.28
CA PHE A 212 5.22 14.67 -7.48
C PHE A 212 5.84 14.91 -8.85
N GLU A 213 5.53 16.04 -9.47
CA GLU A 213 6.14 16.45 -10.75
C GLU A 213 7.63 16.77 -10.57
N ASN A 214 7.97 17.42 -9.46
CA ASN A 214 9.35 17.85 -9.19
C ASN A 214 9.96 17.01 -8.06
N THR A 215 11.26 16.77 -8.16
CA THR A 215 12.02 16.06 -7.14
C THR A 215 12.08 16.89 -5.86
N PHE A 216 11.54 16.35 -4.79
CA PHE A 216 11.75 16.84 -3.45
C PHE A 216 12.85 16.00 -2.79
N GLY A 217 13.84 16.64 -2.17
CA GLY A 217 14.93 15.94 -1.48
C GLY A 217 14.51 15.19 -0.20
N TYR A 218 13.22 14.82 -0.09
CA TYR A 218 12.65 14.17 1.08
C TYR A 218 12.82 12.67 1.02
N SER A 219 12.98 12.05 2.19
CA SER A 219 12.90 10.60 2.36
C SER A 219 11.47 10.16 2.71
N ARG A 220 10.63 11.06 3.20
CA ARG A 220 9.25 10.80 3.62
C ARG A 220 8.37 12.02 3.42
N VAL A 221 7.09 11.74 3.22
CA VAL A 221 6.00 12.71 3.32
C VAL A 221 4.90 12.12 4.20
N ALA A 222 3.91 12.92 4.58
CA ALA A 222 2.79 12.44 5.38
C ALA A 222 1.46 13.01 4.89
N VAL A 223 0.37 12.34 5.25
CA VAL A 223 -1.00 12.81 5.02
C VAL A 223 -1.77 12.83 6.32
N LYS A 224 -2.61 13.83 6.52
CA LYS A 224 -3.49 13.92 7.69
C LYS A 224 -4.56 12.82 7.65
N ILE A 225 -4.86 12.29 8.81
CA ILE A 225 -5.96 11.34 9.02
C ILE A 225 -7.02 12.07 9.85
N PRO A 226 -8.19 12.40 9.30
CA PRO A 226 -9.28 12.98 10.08
C PRO A 226 -9.71 12.08 11.24
N ASN A 227 -10.19 12.66 12.32
CA ASN A 227 -10.67 11.89 13.48
C ASN A 227 -11.82 10.92 13.12
N SER A 228 -12.70 11.30 12.18
CA SER A 228 -13.73 10.39 11.66
C SER A 228 -13.14 9.11 11.07
N ILE A 229 -12.04 9.24 10.33
CA ILE A 229 -11.32 8.10 9.74
C ILE A 229 -10.59 7.30 10.83
N LEU A 230 -9.90 7.97 11.76
CA LEU A 230 -9.21 7.30 12.87
C LEU A 230 -10.15 6.43 13.72
N ASN A 231 -11.41 6.82 13.86
CA ASN A 231 -12.40 6.07 14.65
C ASN A 231 -12.90 4.81 13.93
N GLU A 232 -12.73 4.70 12.62
CA GLU A 232 -13.10 3.52 11.83
C GLU A 232 -11.95 2.50 11.70
N ILE A 233 -10.74 2.87 12.14
CA ILE A 233 -9.56 2.00 12.10
C ILE A 233 -9.60 1.03 13.28
N THR A 234 -9.41 -0.25 12.99
CA THR A 234 -9.28 -1.28 14.02
C THR A 234 -7.85 -1.78 14.11
N ILE A 235 -7.46 -2.29 15.28
CA ILE A 235 -6.12 -2.85 15.52
C ILE A 235 -6.29 -4.24 16.13
N SER A 236 -5.48 -5.18 15.66
CA SER A 236 -5.36 -6.50 16.26
C SER A 236 -3.90 -6.80 16.64
N SER A 237 -3.72 -7.53 17.74
CA SER A 237 -2.42 -8.02 18.17
C SER A 237 -1.90 -9.12 17.25
N GLY A 238 -0.59 -9.20 17.09
CA GLY A 238 0.05 -10.33 16.43
C GLY A 238 0.04 -11.60 17.29
N PRO A 239 0.36 -12.76 16.67
CA PRO A 239 0.29 -14.07 17.35
C PRO A 239 1.27 -14.23 18.51
N LEU A 240 2.33 -13.43 18.55
CA LEU A 240 3.34 -13.43 19.61
C LEU A 240 3.37 -12.11 20.39
N PHE A 241 2.29 -11.34 20.33
CA PHE A 241 2.18 -10.08 21.05
C PHE A 241 2.18 -10.33 22.56
N GLU A 242 2.99 -9.58 23.30
CA GLU A 242 3.07 -9.68 24.76
C GLU A 242 2.29 -8.54 25.43
N GLY A 243 1.41 -8.92 26.36
CA GLY A 243 0.61 -7.99 27.17
C GLY A 243 -0.79 -7.74 26.59
N ASP A 244 -1.47 -6.76 27.18
CA ASP A 244 -2.81 -6.34 26.76
C ASP A 244 -2.72 -5.18 25.77
N LEU A 245 -3.06 -5.46 24.50
CA LEU A 245 -3.04 -4.46 23.43
C LEU A 245 -4.00 -3.30 23.72
N LEU A 246 -5.21 -3.60 24.15
CA LEU A 246 -6.24 -2.60 24.40
C LEU A 246 -5.81 -1.67 25.53
N GLN A 247 -5.41 -2.22 26.65
CA GLN A 247 -4.93 -1.45 27.82
C GLN A 247 -3.75 -0.55 27.42
N ARG A 248 -2.79 -1.08 26.66
CA ARG A 248 -1.62 -0.31 26.22
C ARG A 248 -1.99 0.84 25.28
N MET A 249 -2.92 0.59 24.34
CA MET A 249 -3.41 1.63 23.42
C MET A 249 -4.21 2.71 24.15
N GLU A 250 -5.13 2.33 25.03
CA GLU A 250 -5.95 3.27 25.82
C GLU A 250 -5.10 4.13 26.75
N TYR A 251 -4.13 3.52 27.44
CA TYR A 251 -3.19 4.25 28.28
C TYR A 251 -2.40 5.29 27.51
N GLU A 252 -1.81 4.89 26.36
CA GLU A 252 -0.96 5.78 25.55
C GLU A 252 -1.73 6.89 24.84
N LEU A 253 -2.98 6.63 24.46
CA LEU A 253 -3.77 7.56 23.65
C LEU A 253 -4.84 8.29 24.46
N ASN A 254 -5.02 7.92 25.72
CA ASN A 254 -6.04 8.47 26.62
C ASN A 254 -7.46 8.50 26.02
N ARG A 255 -7.82 7.42 25.31
CA ARG A 255 -9.15 7.23 24.69
C ARG A 255 -9.48 5.74 24.53
N SER A 256 -10.79 5.42 24.46
CA SER A 256 -11.26 4.06 24.18
C SER A 256 -10.95 3.63 22.75
N PHE A 257 -10.67 2.36 22.56
CA PHE A 257 -10.32 1.75 21.28
C PHE A 257 -11.18 0.54 20.97
N HIS A 258 -11.34 0.26 19.66
CA HIS A 258 -11.87 -1.00 19.17
C HIS A 258 -10.72 -1.89 18.72
N THR A 259 -10.64 -3.09 19.28
CA THR A 259 -9.63 -4.08 18.88
C THR A 259 -10.32 -5.33 18.35
N ASP A 260 -9.78 -5.90 17.27
CA ASP A 260 -10.11 -7.23 16.81
C ASP A 260 -9.04 -8.21 17.30
N GLN A 261 -9.44 -9.44 17.63
CA GLN A 261 -8.47 -10.48 17.94
C GLN A 261 -7.86 -11.05 16.67
N SER A 262 -6.55 -11.30 16.68
CA SER A 262 -5.88 -12.04 15.60
C SER A 262 -6.34 -13.50 15.59
N PHE A 263 -6.47 -14.09 14.39
CA PHE A 263 -6.81 -15.51 14.24
C PHE A 263 -5.78 -16.47 14.87
N PHE A 264 -4.55 -16.01 15.07
CA PHE A 264 -3.48 -16.81 15.67
C PHE A 264 -3.33 -16.58 17.20
N ALA A 265 -4.06 -15.62 17.77
CA ALA A 265 -4.13 -15.42 19.21
C ALA A 265 -5.15 -16.39 19.80
N GLY A 266 -4.74 -17.64 19.99
CA GLY A 266 -5.51 -18.72 20.61
C GLY A 266 -4.71 -19.39 21.71
#